data_c7e530c75683d258f16d412ba0a812cb
#
_entry.id   c7e530c75683d258f16d412ba0a812cb
#
_cell.length_a   1.000
_cell.length_b   1.000
_cell.length_c   1.000
_cell.angle_alpha   90.00
_cell.angle_beta   90.00
_cell.angle_gamma   90.00
#
_symmetry.space_group_name_H-M   'P 1'
#
loop_
_entity.id
_entity.type
_entity.pdbx_description
1 polymer ?
#
loop_
_entity_poly.entity_id
_entity_poly.type
_entity_poly.pdbx_seq_one_letter_code
_entity_poly.pdbx_strand_id
1 'polypeptide(L)'
;MIENLIIQQDIDFFVGHFPFVEQIKEKTILVTGATGLIGSVLIKCLLRLNQVTNSGIKVVAVARNKQKAYDLFGNCEIQWIWQDMTEPLDLSTWDIHYIIHCASPTASQFYVNSPVETINTAFIGTRQLLEYASQHLSMRGMVYLSSLESYGTINDNSVLVTEDVSGYINPIDVRSSYSLGKRMVECLCHAYASEYHVPVVMARLTQVFGAGVSRQNTKVFAQFAKSVINGQDIVMHTSGESAKPYCYTVDAIMALFYLLLKGEPGKAYNVATPNTYISICDLAYLLVEKFNKNCRVVIEARDNMGYAPVTKLNLSTKKLEALGWKPFFNLEEMFDRLINYYKSIQ
;
A
#
# COMPACT_ATOMS: atom_id res chain seq x y z
N MET A 1 25.09 3.04 3.14
CA MET A 1 24.51 3.67 1.92
C MET A 1 23.92 5.02 2.32
N ILE A 2 24.21 6.10 1.60
CA ILE A 2 23.57 7.41 1.86
C ILE A 2 22.14 7.30 1.34
N GLU A 3 21.16 7.41 2.23
CA GLU A 3 19.74 7.40 1.85
C GLU A 3 19.42 8.66 1.04
N ASN A 4 18.47 8.54 0.10
CA ASN A 4 17.96 9.71 -0.62
C ASN A 4 17.36 10.73 0.37
N LEU A 5 17.65 12.00 0.17
CA LEU A 5 17.25 13.07 1.12
C LEU A 5 15.73 13.08 1.37
N ILE A 6 14.90 12.89 0.33
CA ILE A 6 13.44 12.92 0.50
C ILE A 6 12.97 11.69 1.29
N ILE A 7 13.54 10.51 1.01
CA ILE A 7 13.23 9.29 1.78
C ILE A 7 13.67 9.47 3.24
N GLN A 8 14.84 10.04 3.49
CA GLN A 8 15.31 10.30 4.85
C GLN A 8 14.39 11.27 5.60
N GLN A 9 13.95 12.34 4.95
CA GLN A 9 12.97 13.28 5.51
C GLN A 9 11.64 12.59 5.85
N ASP A 10 11.16 11.70 4.98
CA ASP A 10 9.94 10.91 5.21
C ASP A 10 10.08 10.00 6.42
N ILE A 11 11.22 9.33 6.55
CA ILE A 11 11.52 8.43 7.67
C ILE A 11 11.62 9.24 8.98
N ASP A 12 12.36 10.35 9.00
CA ASP A 12 12.52 11.19 10.18
C ASP A 12 11.18 11.84 10.59
N PHE A 13 10.35 12.22 9.60
CA PHE A 13 9.00 12.70 9.84
C PHE A 13 8.12 11.62 10.52
N PHE A 14 8.16 10.38 10.01
CA PHE A 14 7.45 9.27 10.63
C PHE A 14 7.88 9.07 12.08
N VAL A 15 9.18 9.01 12.34
CA VAL A 15 9.72 8.77 13.70
C VAL A 15 9.32 9.90 14.66
N GLY A 16 9.36 11.16 14.20
CA GLY A 16 8.97 12.32 15.01
C GLY A 16 7.48 12.38 15.37
N HIS A 17 6.61 11.68 14.61
CA HIS A 17 5.18 11.69 14.82
C HIS A 17 4.59 10.33 15.23
N PHE A 18 5.44 9.30 15.43
CA PHE A 18 4.98 7.95 15.75
C PHE A 18 4.57 7.81 17.23
N PRO A 19 3.29 7.57 17.54
CA PRO A 19 2.79 7.64 18.91
C PRO A 19 2.87 6.30 19.68
N PHE A 20 3.33 5.20 19.04
CA PHE A 20 3.18 3.84 19.58
C PHE A 20 4.50 3.16 19.95
N VAL A 21 5.54 3.92 20.28
CA VAL A 21 6.87 3.36 20.57
C VAL A 21 6.79 2.31 21.69
N GLU A 22 6.12 2.62 22.79
CA GLU A 22 6.05 1.74 23.96
C GLU A 22 5.25 0.44 23.70
N GLN A 23 4.25 0.48 22.80
CA GLN A 23 3.44 -0.69 22.45
C GLN A 23 4.21 -1.72 21.63
N ILE A 24 5.17 -1.27 20.82
CA ILE A 24 5.97 -2.14 19.94
C ILE A 24 7.40 -2.35 20.42
N LYS A 25 7.78 -1.74 21.55
CA LYS A 25 9.08 -1.89 22.17
C LYS A 25 9.38 -3.36 22.48
N GLU A 26 10.61 -3.79 22.12
CA GLU A 26 11.10 -5.18 22.30
C GLU A 26 10.21 -6.24 21.61
N LYS A 27 9.40 -5.85 20.62
CA LYS A 27 8.55 -6.78 19.88
C LYS A 27 9.19 -7.18 18.57
N THR A 28 8.85 -8.39 18.14
CA THR A 28 9.20 -8.90 16.81
C THR A 28 8.08 -8.57 15.83
N ILE A 29 8.41 -7.87 14.75
CA ILE A 29 7.49 -7.48 13.68
C ILE A 29 7.89 -8.18 12.39
N LEU A 30 7.02 -9.04 11.88
CA LEU A 30 7.18 -9.67 10.58
C LEU A 30 6.61 -8.77 9.49
N VAL A 31 7.43 -8.46 8.49
CA VAL A 31 7.02 -7.68 7.31
C VAL A 31 7.20 -8.54 6.07
N THR A 32 6.11 -8.88 5.39
CA THR A 32 6.19 -9.54 4.07
C THR A 32 6.12 -8.50 2.95
N GLY A 33 6.60 -8.86 1.76
CA GLY A 33 6.71 -7.88 0.68
C GLY A 33 7.72 -6.76 1.02
N ALA A 34 8.74 -7.10 1.79
CA ALA A 34 9.74 -6.21 2.38
C ALA A 34 10.48 -5.32 1.37
N THR A 35 10.58 -5.74 0.11
CA THR A 35 11.23 -4.97 -0.98
C THR A 35 10.26 -4.19 -1.86
N GLY A 36 8.96 -4.16 -1.50
CA GLY A 36 7.95 -3.30 -2.12
C GLY A 36 8.01 -1.86 -1.57
N LEU A 37 7.23 -0.93 -2.17
CA LEU A 37 7.22 0.47 -1.74
C LEU A 37 6.88 0.60 -0.24
N ILE A 38 5.72 0.11 0.18
CA ILE A 38 5.25 0.23 1.56
C ILE A 38 6.16 -0.55 2.52
N GLY A 39 6.45 -1.82 2.21
CA GLY A 39 7.28 -2.68 3.06
C GLY A 39 8.69 -2.12 3.28
N SER A 40 9.34 -1.59 2.23
CA SER A 40 10.70 -1.08 2.36
C SER A 40 10.77 0.22 3.18
N VAL A 41 9.85 1.16 2.95
CA VAL A 41 9.79 2.41 3.73
C VAL A 41 9.42 2.12 5.19
N LEU A 42 8.46 1.21 5.43
CA LEU A 42 8.06 0.77 6.78
C LEU A 42 9.25 0.18 7.55
N ILE A 43 10.01 -0.73 6.93
CA ILE A 43 11.21 -1.31 7.57
C ILE A 43 12.22 -0.22 7.91
N LYS A 44 12.50 0.71 7.00
CA LYS A 44 13.39 1.85 7.23
C LYS A 44 12.91 2.71 8.40
N CYS A 45 11.60 2.96 8.50
CA CYS A 45 11.00 3.67 9.63
C CYS A 45 11.23 2.93 10.96
N LEU A 46 11.05 1.61 11.00
CA LEU A 46 11.31 0.81 12.20
C LEU A 46 12.80 0.81 12.61
N LEU A 47 13.70 0.65 11.64
CA LEU A 47 15.15 0.72 11.90
C LEU A 47 15.56 2.09 12.43
N ARG A 48 15.01 3.17 11.85
CA ARG A 48 15.28 4.53 12.32
C ARG A 48 14.70 4.78 13.71
N LEU A 49 13.49 4.25 13.97
CA LEU A 49 12.87 4.31 15.29
C LEU A 49 13.75 3.65 16.35
N ASN A 50 14.29 2.45 16.06
CA ASN A 50 15.26 1.78 16.94
C ASN A 50 16.49 2.66 17.25
N GLN A 51 17.06 3.30 16.23
CA GLN A 51 18.24 4.16 16.39
C GLN A 51 17.96 5.38 17.29
N VAL A 52 16.76 5.97 17.17
CA VAL A 52 16.41 7.20 17.89
C VAL A 52 15.92 6.92 19.31
N THR A 53 15.18 5.82 19.51
CA THR A 53 14.47 5.54 20.78
C THR A 53 15.04 4.38 21.57
N ASN A 54 16.02 3.64 21.04
CA ASN A 54 16.53 2.37 21.61
C ASN A 54 15.38 1.39 21.93
N SER A 55 14.38 1.33 21.07
CA SER A 55 13.15 0.55 21.33
C SER A 55 13.33 -0.97 21.20
N GLY A 56 14.44 -1.45 20.64
CA GLY A 56 14.77 -2.89 20.59
C GLY A 56 13.79 -3.71 19.73
N ILE A 57 13.10 -3.09 18.76
CA ILE A 57 12.20 -3.77 17.84
C ILE A 57 13.00 -4.71 16.94
N LYS A 58 12.60 -5.98 16.89
CA LYS A 58 13.19 -6.96 15.99
C LYS A 58 12.39 -7.01 14.69
N VAL A 59 13.06 -6.79 13.55
CA VAL A 59 12.44 -6.83 12.22
C VAL A 59 12.77 -8.14 11.55
N VAL A 60 11.75 -8.94 11.26
CA VAL A 60 11.82 -10.14 10.41
C VAL A 60 11.19 -9.78 9.07
N ALA A 61 11.91 -9.99 7.98
CA ALA A 61 11.49 -9.55 6.66
C ALA A 61 11.46 -10.72 5.67
N VAL A 62 10.34 -10.89 4.96
CA VAL A 62 10.20 -11.89 3.91
C VAL A 62 10.39 -11.24 2.54
N ALA A 63 11.33 -11.77 1.76
CA ALA A 63 11.61 -11.30 0.41
C ALA A 63 12.10 -12.44 -0.49
N ARG A 64 11.89 -12.29 -1.82
CA ARG A 64 12.36 -13.27 -2.82
C ARG A 64 13.72 -12.89 -3.40
N ASN A 65 13.96 -11.61 -3.59
CA ASN A 65 15.12 -11.10 -4.30
C ASN A 65 16.15 -10.53 -3.32
N LYS A 66 17.22 -11.31 -3.08
CA LYS A 66 18.33 -10.95 -2.18
C LYS A 66 19.06 -9.69 -2.64
N GLN A 67 19.33 -9.57 -3.96
CA GLN A 67 20.04 -8.41 -4.47
C GLN A 67 19.25 -7.12 -4.27
N LYS A 68 17.96 -7.14 -4.58
CA LYS A 68 17.08 -5.98 -4.35
C LYS A 68 17.00 -5.60 -2.87
N ALA A 69 16.97 -6.59 -1.98
CA ALA A 69 16.99 -6.33 -0.54
C ALA A 69 18.31 -5.69 -0.11
N TYR A 70 19.44 -6.20 -0.61
CA TYR A 70 20.77 -5.61 -0.35
C TYR A 70 20.88 -4.17 -0.88
N ASP A 71 20.36 -3.91 -2.09
CA ASP A 71 20.37 -2.56 -2.70
C ASP A 71 19.54 -1.56 -1.86
N LEU A 72 18.46 -2.03 -1.20
CA LEU A 72 17.58 -1.18 -0.39
C LEU A 72 18.08 -0.96 1.04
N PHE A 73 18.75 -1.93 1.64
CA PHE A 73 19.01 -1.95 3.08
C PHE A 73 20.50 -2.14 3.43
N GLY A 74 21.34 -2.55 2.47
CA GLY A 74 22.74 -2.88 2.75
C GLY A 74 22.88 -3.96 3.83
N ASN A 75 23.74 -3.69 4.83
CA ASN A 75 23.98 -4.56 5.98
C ASN A 75 23.16 -4.14 7.21
N CYS A 76 21.98 -3.57 7.03
CA CYS A 76 21.12 -3.23 8.17
C CYS A 76 20.74 -4.47 8.98
N GLU A 77 20.48 -4.27 10.27
CA GLU A 77 20.11 -5.32 11.22
C GLU A 77 18.65 -5.77 10.97
N ILE A 78 18.47 -6.64 9.97
CA ILE A 78 17.20 -7.23 9.57
C ILE A 78 17.38 -8.74 9.51
N GLN A 79 16.43 -9.46 10.06
CA GLN A 79 16.40 -10.93 9.99
C GLN A 79 15.61 -11.35 8.74
N TRP A 80 16.28 -11.99 7.79
CA TRP A 80 15.70 -12.29 6.48
C TRP A 80 15.20 -13.71 6.36
N ILE A 81 13.98 -13.85 5.82
CA ILE A 81 13.43 -15.11 5.31
C ILE A 81 13.36 -14.99 3.78
N TRP A 82 14.15 -15.80 3.09
CA TRP A 82 14.25 -15.77 1.64
C TRP A 82 13.27 -16.79 1.04
N GLN A 83 12.02 -16.36 0.83
CA GLN A 83 10.95 -17.25 0.41
C GLN A 83 9.94 -16.56 -0.50
N ASP A 84 9.34 -17.32 -1.44
CA ASP A 84 8.09 -16.91 -2.08
C ASP A 84 6.92 -17.20 -1.13
N MET A 85 5.95 -16.28 -1.10
CA MET A 85 4.77 -16.45 -0.24
C MET A 85 3.83 -17.58 -0.68
N THR A 86 4.02 -18.11 -1.88
CA THR A 86 3.27 -19.27 -2.39
C THR A 86 3.87 -20.62 -1.97
N GLU A 87 5.10 -20.59 -1.48
CA GLU A 87 5.81 -21.77 -0.98
C GLU A 87 5.64 -21.89 0.55
N PRO A 88 5.85 -23.08 1.13
CA PRO A 88 5.75 -23.28 2.59
C PRO A 88 6.66 -22.32 3.35
N LEU A 89 6.11 -21.56 4.27
CA LEU A 89 6.81 -20.58 5.09
C LEU A 89 7.03 -21.13 6.50
N ASP A 90 8.26 -21.47 6.85
CA ASP A 90 8.60 -21.90 8.20
C ASP A 90 8.86 -20.68 9.11
N LEU A 91 7.94 -20.46 10.04
CA LEU A 91 8.02 -19.44 11.08
C LEU A 91 8.22 -20.01 12.48
N SER A 92 8.43 -21.32 12.63
CA SER A 92 8.49 -22.02 13.93
C SER A 92 9.61 -21.55 14.85
N THR A 93 10.68 -20.99 14.28
CA THR A 93 11.83 -20.48 15.05
C THR A 93 11.65 -19.04 15.53
N TRP A 94 10.54 -18.38 15.15
CA TRP A 94 10.29 -16.96 15.40
C TRP A 94 9.18 -16.75 16.41
N ASP A 95 9.44 -15.98 17.45
CA ASP A 95 8.40 -15.45 18.35
C ASP A 95 7.88 -14.11 17.81
N ILE A 96 6.94 -14.19 16.86
CA ILE A 96 6.39 -13.02 16.17
C ILE A 96 5.23 -12.46 16.99
N HIS A 97 5.26 -11.14 17.23
CA HIS A 97 4.22 -10.41 17.94
C HIS A 97 3.27 -9.70 17.00
N TYR A 98 3.79 -9.18 15.89
CA TYR A 98 3.02 -8.41 14.91
C TYR A 98 3.36 -8.84 13.49
N ILE A 99 2.34 -8.85 12.62
CA ILE A 99 2.52 -9.12 11.19
C ILE A 99 1.96 -7.97 10.37
N ILE A 100 2.77 -7.42 9.46
CA ILE A 100 2.33 -6.47 8.43
C ILE A 100 2.52 -7.14 7.08
N HIS A 101 1.40 -7.61 6.50
CA HIS A 101 1.41 -8.42 5.28
C HIS A 101 1.24 -7.56 4.05
N CYS A 102 2.40 -7.09 3.48
CA CYS A 102 2.46 -6.23 2.29
C CYS A 102 2.68 -7.02 0.98
N ALA A 103 2.94 -8.32 1.04
CA ALA A 103 3.24 -9.11 -0.15
C ALA A 103 2.01 -9.24 -1.05
N SER A 104 2.08 -8.64 -2.23
CA SER A 104 1.06 -8.75 -3.28
C SER A 104 1.65 -8.26 -4.59
N PRO A 105 1.34 -8.87 -5.74
CA PRO A 105 1.61 -8.24 -7.02
C PRO A 105 0.80 -6.93 -7.12
N THR A 106 1.36 -5.89 -7.73
CA THR A 106 0.70 -4.57 -7.83
C THR A 106 0.68 -4.02 -9.25
N ALA A 107 1.25 -4.74 -10.21
CA ALA A 107 1.27 -4.37 -11.62
C ALA A 107 0.03 -4.92 -12.33
N SER A 108 -0.77 -4.06 -12.97
CA SER A 108 -2.01 -4.46 -13.64
C SER A 108 -1.80 -5.52 -14.74
N GLN A 109 -0.67 -5.46 -15.46
CA GLN A 109 -0.33 -6.49 -16.44
C GLN A 109 -0.12 -7.87 -15.82
N PHE A 110 0.38 -7.92 -14.57
CA PHE A 110 0.57 -9.20 -13.89
C PHE A 110 -0.76 -9.91 -13.62
N TYR A 111 -1.81 -9.17 -13.31
CA TYR A 111 -3.15 -9.75 -13.05
C TYR A 111 -3.74 -10.43 -14.28
N VAL A 112 -3.41 -9.92 -15.47
CA VAL A 112 -3.88 -10.46 -16.75
C VAL A 112 -3.00 -11.59 -17.24
N ASN A 113 -1.66 -11.43 -17.11
CA ASN A 113 -0.70 -12.39 -17.66
C ASN A 113 -0.45 -13.59 -16.74
N SER A 114 -0.68 -13.42 -15.41
CA SER A 114 -0.44 -14.45 -14.39
C SER A 114 -1.56 -14.45 -13.35
N PRO A 115 -2.83 -14.71 -13.78
CA PRO A 115 -4.00 -14.61 -12.89
C PRO A 115 -3.99 -15.68 -11.78
N VAL A 116 -3.51 -16.89 -12.06
CA VAL A 116 -3.43 -17.99 -11.08
C VAL A 116 -2.42 -17.63 -9.99
N GLU A 117 -1.24 -17.13 -10.36
CA GLU A 117 -0.22 -16.70 -9.42
C GLU A 117 -0.68 -15.48 -8.61
N THR A 118 -1.52 -14.62 -9.20
CA THR A 118 -2.13 -13.49 -8.50
C THR A 118 -3.04 -13.98 -7.36
N ILE A 119 -3.89 -14.97 -7.63
CA ILE A 119 -4.78 -15.59 -6.65
C ILE A 119 -3.96 -16.36 -5.60
N ASN A 120 -3.02 -17.19 -6.04
CA ASN A 120 -2.19 -18.00 -5.14
C ASN A 120 -1.37 -17.12 -4.18
N THR A 121 -0.74 -16.07 -4.68
CA THR A 121 0.03 -15.15 -3.82
C THR A 121 -0.87 -14.51 -2.75
N ALA A 122 -2.09 -14.09 -3.12
CA ALA A 122 -3.02 -13.51 -2.17
C ALA A 122 -3.50 -14.55 -1.14
N PHE A 123 -3.96 -15.71 -1.60
CA PHE A 123 -4.61 -16.71 -0.75
C PHE A 123 -3.60 -17.53 0.07
N ILE A 124 -2.65 -18.22 -0.60
CA ILE A 124 -1.71 -19.14 0.07
C ILE A 124 -0.84 -18.36 1.05
N GLY A 125 -0.28 -17.23 0.59
CA GLY A 125 0.58 -16.41 1.43
C GLY A 125 -0.12 -15.89 2.69
N THR A 126 -1.36 -15.41 2.56
CA THR A 126 -2.10 -14.91 3.73
C THR A 126 -2.54 -16.06 4.64
N ARG A 127 -2.99 -17.19 4.08
CA ARG A 127 -3.42 -18.36 4.85
C ARG A 127 -2.31 -18.86 5.78
N GLN A 128 -1.08 -19.00 5.29
CA GLN A 128 0.06 -19.44 6.11
C GLN A 128 0.31 -18.51 7.32
N LEU A 129 0.17 -17.20 7.13
CA LEU A 129 0.32 -16.22 8.22
C LEU A 129 -0.82 -16.27 9.22
N LEU A 130 -2.05 -16.52 8.75
CA LEU A 130 -3.22 -16.68 9.62
C LEU A 130 -3.14 -17.99 10.42
N GLU A 131 -2.68 -19.09 9.80
CA GLU A 131 -2.41 -20.37 10.47
C GLU A 131 -1.35 -20.19 11.57
N TYR A 132 -0.23 -19.51 11.26
CA TYR A 132 0.76 -19.17 12.28
C TYR A 132 0.12 -18.37 13.42
N ALA A 133 -0.62 -17.32 13.09
CA ALA A 133 -1.23 -16.42 14.07
C ALA A 133 -2.25 -17.13 14.97
N SER A 134 -2.97 -18.15 14.45
CA SER A 134 -3.96 -18.92 15.23
C SER A 134 -3.33 -19.90 16.23
N GLN A 135 -2.05 -20.25 16.05
CA GLN A 135 -1.35 -21.24 16.87
C GLN A 135 -0.39 -20.61 17.90
N HIS A 136 -0.13 -19.29 17.80
CA HIS A 136 0.88 -18.63 18.63
C HIS A 136 0.26 -17.56 19.53
N LEU A 137 0.29 -17.80 20.84
CA LEU A 137 -0.25 -16.89 21.87
C LEU A 137 0.50 -15.56 21.99
N SER A 138 1.71 -15.49 21.45
CA SER A 138 2.50 -14.23 21.37
C SER A 138 1.93 -13.22 20.37
N MET A 139 1.11 -13.68 19.41
CA MET A 139 0.51 -12.81 18.41
C MET A 139 -0.43 -11.78 19.03
N ARG A 140 -0.19 -10.51 18.71
CA ARG A 140 -0.93 -9.35 19.22
C ARG A 140 -1.69 -8.59 18.15
N GLY A 141 -1.27 -8.72 16.89
CA GLY A 141 -1.92 -8.04 15.78
C GLY A 141 -1.36 -8.45 14.42
N MET A 142 -2.23 -8.46 13.43
CA MET A 142 -1.89 -8.65 12.02
C MET A 142 -2.66 -7.64 11.18
N VAL A 143 -1.97 -7.01 10.22
CA VAL A 143 -2.62 -6.18 9.19
C VAL A 143 -2.41 -6.82 7.83
N TYR A 144 -3.51 -7.12 7.16
CA TYR A 144 -3.51 -7.53 5.75
C TYR A 144 -3.73 -6.32 4.85
N LEU A 145 -2.84 -6.08 3.91
CA LEU A 145 -2.99 -5.01 2.92
C LEU A 145 -3.94 -5.44 1.80
N SER A 146 -5.20 -5.03 1.94
CA SER A 146 -6.21 -5.14 0.89
C SER A 146 -6.14 -3.93 -0.06
N SER A 147 -7.16 -3.73 -0.87
CA SER A 147 -7.20 -2.68 -1.89
C SER A 147 -8.60 -2.14 -2.07
N LEU A 148 -8.69 -0.88 -2.50
CA LEU A 148 -9.96 -0.29 -2.98
C LEU A 148 -10.58 -1.10 -4.14
N GLU A 149 -9.79 -1.88 -4.88
CA GLU A 149 -10.30 -2.73 -5.95
C GLU A 149 -11.19 -3.88 -5.45
N SER A 150 -11.13 -4.21 -4.15
CA SER A 150 -12.06 -5.17 -3.52
C SER A 150 -13.52 -4.70 -3.55
N TYR A 151 -13.77 -3.39 -3.70
CA TYR A 151 -15.12 -2.86 -3.85
C TYR A 151 -15.79 -3.25 -5.17
N GLY A 152 -15.01 -3.42 -6.23
CA GLY A 152 -15.55 -3.62 -7.57
C GLY A 152 -16.21 -2.35 -8.13
N THR A 153 -17.13 -2.52 -9.08
CA THR A 153 -17.87 -1.43 -9.70
C THR A 153 -19.08 -1.05 -8.87
N ILE A 154 -19.18 0.21 -8.49
CA ILE A 154 -20.31 0.81 -7.79
C ILE A 154 -21.05 1.69 -8.82
N ASN A 155 -22.32 1.42 -9.06
CA ASN A 155 -23.09 2.11 -10.09
C ASN A 155 -23.47 3.56 -9.69
N ASP A 156 -23.61 3.84 -8.40
CA ASP A 156 -23.92 5.18 -7.92
C ASP A 156 -22.63 5.93 -7.55
N ASN A 157 -22.19 6.80 -8.43
CA ASN A 157 -20.98 7.60 -8.27
C ASN A 157 -21.08 8.71 -7.19
N SER A 158 -22.28 8.97 -6.66
CA SER A 158 -22.51 9.96 -5.60
C SER A 158 -22.29 9.40 -4.19
N VAL A 159 -22.21 8.06 -4.09
CA VAL A 159 -22.07 7.39 -2.79
C VAL A 159 -20.67 7.56 -2.23
N LEU A 160 -20.59 8.04 -0.98
CA LEU A 160 -19.36 7.95 -0.19
C LEU A 160 -19.14 6.49 0.22
N VAL A 161 -18.06 5.88 -0.26
CA VAL A 161 -17.80 4.45 -0.13
C VAL A 161 -17.29 4.13 1.28
N THR A 162 -18.17 3.61 2.11
CA THR A 162 -17.85 3.03 3.42
C THR A 162 -17.43 1.57 3.27
N GLU A 163 -16.92 0.97 4.36
CA GLU A 163 -16.46 -0.41 4.35
C GLU A 163 -17.59 -1.44 4.16
N ASP A 164 -18.83 -1.04 4.37
CA ASP A 164 -20.02 -1.89 4.22
C ASP A 164 -20.56 -1.95 2.78
N VAL A 165 -20.06 -1.08 1.89
CA VAL A 165 -20.44 -1.07 0.48
C VAL A 165 -19.82 -2.25 -0.25
N SER A 166 -20.57 -2.87 -1.16
CA SER A 166 -20.10 -3.93 -2.04
C SER A 166 -20.63 -3.73 -3.46
N GLY A 167 -19.72 -3.58 -4.40
CA GLY A 167 -20.05 -3.47 -5.83
C GLY A 167 -19.83 -4.78 -6.57
N TYR A 168 -20.14 -4.77 -7.87
CA TYR A 168 -20.02 -5.92 -8.74
C TYR A 168 -18.59 -6.13 -9.22
N ILE A 169 -18.13 -7.37 -9.20
CA ILE A 169 -16.90 -7.84 -9.87
C ILE A 169 -17.28 -9.02 -10.76
N ASN A 170 -16.96 -8.95 -12.06
CA ASN A 170 -17.22 -10.04 -12.99
C ASN A 170 -16.25 -11.21 -12.72
N PRO A 171 -16.72 -12.40 -12.25
CA PRO A 171 -15.83 -13.49 -11.88
C PRO A 171 -15.13 -14.18 -13.06
N ILE A 172 -15.63 -13.99 -14.29
CA ILE A 172 -15.05 -14.58 -15.50
C ILE A 172 -14.14 -13.62 -16.27
N ASP A 173 -13.95 -12.41 -15.79
CA ASP A 173 -12.94 -11.49 -16.30
C ASP A 173 -11.58 -11.83 -15.67
N VAL A 174 -10.59 -12.14 -16.48
CA VAL A 174 -9.23 -12.49 -16.03
C VAL A 174 -8.62 -11.41 -15.13
N ARG A 175 -8.90 -10.13 -15.42
CA ARG A 175 -8.44 -9.00 -14.60
C ARG A 175 -9.01 -9.04 -13.17
N SER A 176 -10.16 -9.68 -12.97
CA SER A 176 -10.80 -9.80 -11.66
C SER A 176 -10.04 -10.72 -10.69
N SER A 177 -9.01 -11.44 -11.16
CA SER A 177 -8.14 -12.28 -10.32
C SER A 177 -7.58 -11.53 -9.11
N TYR A 178 -7.21 -10.24 -9.29
CA TYR A 178 -6.73 -9.39 -8.20
C TYR A 178 -7.85 -8.95 -7.26
N SER A 179 -8.91 -8.35 -7.80
CA SER A 179 -10.01 -7.80 -7.01
C SER A 179 -10.76 -8.87 -6.23
N LEU A 180 -11.07 -10.00 -6.89
CA LEU A 180 -11.70 -11.16 -6.22
C LEU A 180 -10.73 -11.84 -5.25
N GLY A 181 -9.46 -11.96 -5.61
CA GLY A 181 -8.43 -12.47 -4.70
C GLY A 181 -8.37 -11.66 -3.41
N LYS A 182 -8.36 -10.31 -3.50
CA LYS A 182 -8.39 -9.43 -2.33
C LYS A 182 -9.67 -9.62 -1.51
N ARG A 183 -10.83 -9.65 -2.15
CA ARG A 183 -12.13 -9.86 -1.47
C ARG A 183 -12.24 -11.21 -0.79
N MET A 184 -11.79 -12.28 -1.45
CA MET A 184 -11.75 -13.63 -0.87
C MET A 184 -10.85 -13.69 0.38
N VAL A 185 -9.69 -13.05 0.32
CA VAL A 185 -8.77 -13.02 1.47
C VAL A 185 -9.30 -12.15 2.62
N GLU A 186 -10.04 -11.07 2.34
CA GLU A 186 -10.77 -10.36 3.42
C GLU A 186 -11.77 -11.28 4.12
N CYS A 187 -12.51 -12.09 3.37
CA CYS A 187 -13.41 -13.10 3.94
C CYS A 187 -12.63 -14.12 4.77
N LEU A 188 -11.49 -14.61 4.29
CA LEU A 188 -10.63 -15.52 5.04
C LEU A 188 -10.12 -14.89 6.35
N CYS A 189 -9.64 -13.64 6.31
CA CYS A 189 -9.21 -12.92 7.51
C CYS A 189 -10.36 -12.79 8.53
N HIS A 190 -11.55 -12.44 8.06
CA HIS A 190 -12.73 -12.35 8.92
C HIS A 190 -13.09 -13.71 9.56
N ALA A 191 -13.03 -14.81 8.78
CA ALA A 191 -13.27 -16.15 9.26
C ALA A 191 -12.28 -16.57 10.34
N TYR A 192 -10.97 -16.34 10.14
CA TYR A 192 -9.95 -16.63 11.17
C TYR A 192 -10.11 -15.77 12.43
N ALA A 193 -10.51 -14.52 12.28
CA ALA A 193 -10.79 -13.67 13.45
C ALA A 193 -12.01 -14.19 14.24
N SER A 194 -13.04 -14.65 13.54
CA SER A 194 -14.28 -15.16 14.17
C SER A 194 -14.10 -16.55 14.81
N GLU A 195 -13.42 -17.46 14.11
CA GLU A 195 -13.33 -18.88 14.52
C GLU A 195 -12.15 -19.14 15.46
N TYR A 196 -11.00 -18.53 15.17
CA TYR A 196 -9.75 -18.76 15.90
C TYR A 196 -9.27 -17.55 16.71
N HIS A 197 -10.05 -16.47 16.77
CA HIS A 197 -9.71 -15.24 17.49
C HIS A 197 -8.39 -14.59 17.05
N VAL A 198 -7.99 -14.80 15.79
CA VAL A 198 -6.78 -14.18 15.23
C VAL A 198 -6.99 -12.66 15.20
N PRO A 199 -6.05 -11.87 15.77
CA PRO A 199 -6.17 -10.42 15.82
C PRO A 199 -5.78 -9.76 14.48
N VAL A 200 -6.50 -10.10 13.40
CA VAL A 200 -6.24 -9.61 12.04
C VAL A 200 -7.23 -8.52 11.64
N VAL A 201 -6.71 -7.45 11.04
CA VAL A 201 -7.49 -6.36 10.44
C VAL A 201 -7.11 -6.19 8.97
N MET A 202 -8.03 -5.68 8.15
CA MET A 202 -7.81 -5.49 6.72
C MET A 202 -7.74 -4.00 6.37
N ALA A 203 -6.65 -3.59 5.72
CA ALA A 203 -6.44 -2.23 5.24
C ALA A 203 -6.80 -2.13 3.75
N ARG A 204 -7.95 -1.55 3.38
CA ARG A 204 -8.33 -1.26 1.99
C ARG A 204 -7.62 0.00 1.52
N LEU A 205 -6.41 -0.20 1.00
CA LEU A 205 -5.57 0.90 0.52
C LEU A 205 -6.10 1.48 -0.78
N THR A 206 -6.12 2.80 -0.87
CA THR A 206 -6.23 3.51 -2.14
C THR A 206 -4.90 3.49 -2.91
N GLN A 207 -4.73 4.34 -3.93
CA GLN A 207 -3.45 4.51 -4.61
C GLN A 207 -2.45 5.17 -3.67
N VAL A 208 -1.55 4.34 -3.11
CA VAL A 208 -0.43 4.82 -2.29
C VAL A 208 0.77 5.13 -3.17
N PHE A 209 1.41 6.28 -2.95
CA PHE A 209 2.67 6.66 -3.59
C PHE A 209 3.49 7.62 -2.71
N GLY A 210 4.77 7.79 -3.06
CA GLY A 210 5.68 8.69 -2.37
C GLY A 210 7.13 8.51 -2.84
N ALA A 211 8.09 9.06 -2.13
CA ALA A 211 9.50 8.79 -2.35
C ALA A 211 9.78 7.29 -2.23
N GLY A 212 10.66 6.75 -3.08
CA GLY A 212 10.90 5.31 -3.21
C GLY A 212 10.11 4.63 -4.34
N VAL A 213 9.13 5.32 -4.96
CA VAL A 213 8.50 4.80 -6.19
C VAL A 213 9.52 4.75 -7.32
N SER A 214 9.64 3.56 -7.95
CA SER A 214 10.54 3.39 -9.09
C SER A 214 10.22 4.35 -10.23
N ARG A 215 11.25 4.87 -10.88
CA ARG A 215 11.11 5.71 -12.09
C ARG A 215 10.51 4.95 -13.27
N GLN A 216 10.64 3.62 -13.31
CA GLN A 216 10.00 2.76 -14.30
C GLN A 216 8.50 2.53 -14.00
N ASN A 217 7.97 3.05 -12.91
CA ASN A 217 6.55 2.90 -12.59
C ASN A 217 5.68 3.49 -13.71
N THR A 218 4.72 2.69 -14.19
CA THR A 218 3.82 3.02 -15.31
C THR A 218 2.42 3.48 -14.87
N LYS A 219 2.17 3.59 -13.57
CA LYS A 219 0.90 4.10 -13.07
C LYS A 219 0.74 5.59 -13.42
N VAL A 220 -0.50 6.03 -13.60
CA VAL A 220 -0.86 7.39 -14.03
C VAL A 220 -0.14 8.48 -13.25
N PHE A 221 -0.17 8.44 -11.92
CA PHE A 221 0.50 9.43 -11.07
C PHE A 221 2.00 9.56 -11.38
N ALA A 222 2.67 8.42 -11.61
CA ALA A 222 4.11 8.40 -11.90
C ALA A 222 4.41 8.89 -13.33
N GLN A 223 3.56 8.56 -14.29
CA GLN A 223 3.69 9.05 -15.67
C GLN A 223 3.51 10.57 -15.71
N PHE A 224 2.47 11.11 -15.08
CA PHE A 224 2.20 12.55 -15.04
C PHE A 224 3.32 13.32 -14.34
N ALA A 225 3.81 12.81 -13.21
CA ALA A 225 4.97 13.41 -12.53
C ALA A 225 6.20 13.47 -13.44
N LYS A 226 6.49 12.40 -14.20
CA LYS A 226 7.60 12.38 -15.17
C LYS A 226 7.39 13.35 -16.32
N SER A 227 6.17 13.47 -16.85
CA SER A 227 5.87 14.42 -17.94
C SER A 227 6.16 15.86 -17.52
N VAL A 228 5.67 16.30 -16.34
CA VAL A 228 5.92 17.68 -15.87
C VAL A 228 7.39 17.93 -15.53
N ILE A 229 8.13 16.92 -15.02
CA ILE A 229 9.59 17.04 -14.79
C ILE A 229 10.34 17.25 -16.09
N ASN A 230 9.96 16.52 -17.15
CA ASN A 230 10.63 16.53 -18.43
C ASN A 230 10.16 17.69 -19.35
N GLY A 231 9.21 18.52 -18.92
CA GLY A 231 8.61 19.57 -19.76
C GLY A 231 7.79 19.01 -20.92
N GLN A 232 7.23 17.83 -20.78
CA GLN A 232 6.42 17.15 -21.81
C GLN A 232 4.93 17.32 -21.50
N ASP A 233 4.12 17.42 -22.56
CA ASP A 233 2.65 17.42 -22.43
C ASP A 233 2.18 16.12 -21.76
N ILE A 234 1.13 16.22 -20.95
CA ILE A 234 0.45 15.05 -20.39
C ILE A 234 -0.58 14.55 -21.41
N VAL A 235 -0.29 13.42 -22.06
CA VAL A 235 -1.18 12.81 -23.04
C VAL A 235 -2.03 11.73 -22.38
N MET A 236 -3.35 11.89 -22.43
CA MET A 236 -4.33 10.92 -21.95
C MET A 236 -5.03 10.23 -23.11
N HIS A 237 -5.14 8.90 -23.06
CA HIS A 237 -5.84 8.11 -24.10
C HIS A 237 -7.28 7.75 -23.73
N THR A 238 -7.80 8.37 -22.67
CA THR A 238 -9.21 8.30 -22.23
C THR A 238 -9.67 9.68 -21.79
N SER A 239 -10.97 9.87 -21.54
CA SER A 239 -11.52 11.11 -20.98
C SER A 239 -10.95 11.44 -19.58
N GLY A 240 -10.35 10.47 -18.90
CA GLY A 240 -9.82 10.67 -17.55
C GLY A 240 -10.87 10.81 -16.44
N GLU A 241 -12.10 10.32 -16.67
CA GLU A 241 -13.20 10.44 -15.71
C GLU A 241 -13.05 9.57 -14.46
N SER A 242 -12.26 8.50 -14.53
CA SER A 242 -12.00 7.66 -13.35
C SER A 242 -11.44 8.50 -12.22
N ALA A 243 -12.02 8.38 -11.02
CA ALA A 243 -11.69 9.19 -9.87
C ALA A 243 -11.50 8.33 -8.60
N LYS A 244 -10.51 8.68 -7.81
CA LYS A 244 -10.21 8.03 -6.54
C LYS A 244 -9.39 8.95 -5.63
N PRO A 245 -9.38 8.74 -4.32
CA PRO A 245 -8.45 9.42 -3.44
C PRO A 245 -7.04 8.83 -3.58
N TYR A 246 -6.08 9.53 -3.01
CA TYR A 246 -4.67 9.10 -2.89
C TYR A 246 -4.27 9.03 -1.42
N CYS A 247 -3.11 8.42 -1.14
CA CYS A 247 -2.51 8.42 0.18
C CYS A 247 -0.98 8.46 0.06
N TYR A 248 -0.33 9.29 0.86
CA TYR A 248 1.14 9.31 0.89
C TYR A 248 1.68 8.08 1.60
N THR A 249 2.86 7.60 1.20
CA THR A 249 3.43 6.35 1.74
C THR A 249 3.59 6.40 3.27
N VAL A 250 4.04 7.53 3.82
CA VAL A 250 4.19 7.71 5.28
C VAL A 250 2.85 7.70 5.99
N ASP A 251 1.84 8.38 5.45
CA ASP A 251 0.48 8.39 6.01
C ASP A 251 -0.14 6.99 6.01
N ALA A 252 0.08 6.24 4.92
CA ALA A 252 -0.37 4.86 4.82
C ALA A 252 0.32 3.97 5.87
N ILE A 253 1.64 4.08 6.04
CA ILE A 253 2.39 3.32 7.06
C ILE A 253 1.89 3.67 8.46
N MET A 254 1.68 4.96 8.76
CA MET A 254 1.10 5.40 10.03
C MET A 254 -0.28 4.77 10.25
N ALA A 255 -1.14 4.75 9.22
CA ALA A 255 -2.46 4.10 9.27
C ALA A 255 -2.35 2.61 9.60
N LEU A 256 -1.36 1.90 8.99
CA LEU A 256 -1.15 0.47 9.29
C LEU A 256 -0.86 0.23 10.77
N PHE A 257 -0.11 1.10 11.45
CA PHE A 257 0.14 0.97 12.89
C PHE A 257 -1.08 1.32 13.73
N TYR A 258 -1.89 2.30 13.34
CA TYR A 258 -3.17 2.53 14.01
C TYR A 258 -4.09 1.30 13.89
N LEU A 259 -4.15 0.67 12.71
CA LEU A 259 -4.93 -0.54 12.50
C LEU A 259 -4.37 -1.73 13.29
N LEU A 260 -3.05 -1.91 13.28
CA LEU A 260 -2.36 -2.99 13.98
C LEU A 260 -2.62 -2.98 15.49
N LEU A 261 -2.70 -1.79 16.09
CA LEU A 261 -2.71 -1.60 17.53
C LEU A 261 -4.08 -1.23 18.11
N LYS A 262 -4.99 -0.72 17.27
CA LYS A 262 -6.31 -0.23 17.71
C LYS A 262 -7.46 -0.74 16.84
N GLY A 263 -7.18 -1.37 15.71
CA GLY A 263 -8.22 -1.89 14.82
C GLY A 263 -8.98 -3.05 15.46
N GLU A 264 -10.27 -3.13 15.18
CA GLU A 264 -11.11 -4.24 15.63
C GLU A 264 -10.83 -5.48 14.78
N PRO A 265 -10.48 -6.64 15.37
CA PRO A 265 -10.23 -7.87 14.64
C PRO A 265 -11.38 -8.27 13.70
N GLY A 266 -11.03 -8.77 12.53
CA GLY A 266 -11.99 -9.20 11.52
C GLY A 266 -12.65 -8.05 10.75
N LYS A 267 -12.28 -6.79 10.98
CA LYS A 267 -12.85 -5.62 10.28
C LYS A 267 -11.93 -5.06 9.22
N ALA A 268 -12.54 -4.54 8.16
CA ALA A 268 -11.85 -3.76 7.14
C ALA A 268 -11.91 -2.25 7.45
N TYR A 269 -10.91 -1.52 6.95
CA TYR A 269 -10.77 -0.07 7.10
C TYR A 269 -10.26 0.54 5.80
N ASN A 270 -10.91 1.61 5.34
CA ASN A 270 -10.41 2.40 4.23
C ASN A 270 -9.17 3.20 4.64
N VAL A 271 -8.13 3.14 3.83
CA VAL A 271 -6.89 3.90 4.02
C VAL A 271 -6.69 4.82 2.82
N ALA A 272 -7.03 6.08 3.00
CA ALA A 272 -6.92 7.14 2.00
C ALA A 272 -6.75 8.48 2.70
N THR A 273 -6.16 9.47 2.04
CA THR A 273 -6.15 10.84 2.56
C THR A 273 -7.46 11.52 2.17
N PRO A 274 -8.28 11.99 3.12
CA PRO A 274 -9.46 12.81 2.83
C PRO A 274 -9.09 14.01 1.95
N ASN A 275 -10.03 14.49 1.13
CA ASN A 275 -9.85 15.65 0.25
C ASN A 275 -8.81 15.48 -0.88
N THR A 276 -8.34 14.25 -1.13
CA THR A 276 -7.50 13.93 -2.30
C THR A 276 -8.29 13.24 -3.42
N TYR A 277 -9.61 13.11 -3.24
CA TYR A 277 -10.47 12.53 -4.27
C TYR A 277 -10.49 13.43 -5.51
N ILE A 278 -9.99 12.90 -6.62
CA ILE A 278 -9.80 13.66 -7.85
C ILE A 278 -9.92 12.74 -9.06
N SER A 279 -10.42 13.25 -10.19
CA SER A 279 -10.39 12.55 -11.45
C SER A 279 -8.98 12.51 -12.06
N ILE A 280 -8.71 11.57 -12.93
CA ILE A 280 -7.44 11.51 -13.67
C ILE A 280 -7.24 12.78 -14.50
N CYS A 281 -8.33 13.31 -15.11
CA CYS A 281 -8.27 14.54 -15.88
C CYS A 281 -7.93 15.75 -15.02
N ASP A 282 -8.63 15.94 -13.90
CA ASP A 282 -8.36 17.07 -13.01
C ASP A 282 -6.97 16.97 -12.37
N LEU A 283 -6.48 15.75 -12.10
CA LEU A 283 -5.12 15.52 -11.63
C LEU A 283 -4.08 15.98 -12.67
N ALA A 284 -4.31 15.71 -13.96
CA ALA A 284 -3.40 16.16 -15.01
C ALA A 284 -3.32 17.71 -15.06
N TYR A 285 -4.47 18.39 -14.99
CA TYR A 285 -4.52 19.84 -14.94
C TYR A 285 -3.85 20.42 -13.68
N LEU A 286 -4.12 19.82 -12.52
CA LEU A 286 -3.47 20.21 -11.26
C LEU A 286 -1.94 20.17 -11.39
N LEU A 287 -1.39 19.09 -11.94
CA LEU A 287 0.06 18.92 -12.05
C LEU A 287 0.70 19.91 -13.02
N VAL A 288 0.05 20.19 -14.15
CA VAL A 288 0.50 21.22 -15.10
C VAL A 288 0.47 22.59 -14.43
N GLU A 289 -0.64 22.95 -13.79
CA GLU A 289 -0.79 24.24 -13.14
C GLU A 289 0.24 24.50 -12.02
N LYS A 290 0.50 23.47 -11.18
CA LYS A 290 1.33 23.61 -9.99
C LYS A 290 2.82 23.41 -10.26
N PHE A 291 3.19 22.51 -11.16
CA PHE A 291 4.58 22.08 -11.29
C PHE A 291 5.25 22.48 -12.62
N ASN A 292 4.49 22.63 -13.71
CA ASN A 292 5.08 23.09 -14.97
C ASN A 292 4.04 23.64 -15.95
N LYS A 293 3.79 24.95 -15.91
CA LYS A 293 2.80 25.64 -16.74
C LYS A 293 3.13 25.66 -18.25
N ASN A 294 4.32 25.25 -18.64
CA ASN A 294 4.69 25.11 -20.05
C ASN A 294 4.16 23.81 -20.68
N CYS A 295 3.77 22.84 -19.87
CA CYS A 295 3.13 21.62 -20.34
C CYS A 295 1.64 21.84 -20.57
N ARG A 296 1.04 21.02 -21.43
CA ARG A 296 -0.40 21.01 -21.70
C ARG A 296 -0.97 19.65 -21.36
N VAL A 297 -2.27 19.61 -21.11
CA VAL A 297 -3.05 18.37 -21.03
C VAL A 297 -3.65 18.14 -22.41
N VAL A 298 -3.37 16.97 -23.01
CA VAL A 298 -3.85 16.58 -24.33
C VAL A 298 -4.66 15.29 -24.19
N ILE A 299 -5.88 15.30 -24.67
CA ILE A 299 -6.76 14.11 -24.67
C ILE A 299 -6.80 13.53 -26.09
N GLU A 300 -6.14 12.39 -26.27
CA GLU A 300 -6.15 11.61 -27.51
C GLU A 300 -6.87 10.29 -27.26
N ALA A 301 -8.19 10.30 -27.24
CA ALA A 301 -8.98 9.09 -26.99
C ALA A 301 -8.61 7.97 -28.00
N ARG A 302 -8.30 6.79 -27.48
CA ARG A 302 -7.96 5.60 -28.27
C ARG A 302 -8.79 4.42 -27.77
N ASP A 303 -9.49 3.77 -28.67
CA ASP A 303 -10.26 2.56 -28.36
C ASP A 303 -9.35 1.33 -28.22
N ASN A 304 -9.84 0.32 -27.53
CA ASN A 304 -9.21 -1.01 -27.42
C ASN A 304 -7.80 -1.05 -26.76
N MET A 305 -7.47 -0.09 -25.93
CA MET A 305 -6.19 -0.05 -25.20
C MET A 305 -6.18 -0.92 -23.93
N GLY A 306 -7.23 -1.68 -23.65
CA GLY A 306 -7.32 -2.55 -22.46
C GLY A 306 -7.41 -1.81 -21.13
N TYR A 307 -7.85 -0.55 -21.13
CA TYR A 307 -8.08 0.21 -19.90
C TYR A 307 -9.23 -0.36 -19.09
N ALA A 308 -9.12 -0.24 -17.76
CA ALA A 308 -10.22 -0.60 -16.86
C ALA A 308 -11.46 0.30 -17.14
N PRO A 309 -12.67 -0.20 -16.90
CA PRO A 309 -13.87 0.63 -16.92
C PRO A 309 -13.74 1.87 -16.03
N VAL A 310 -14.49 2.92 -16.37
CA VAL A 310 -14.53 4.13 -15.50
C VAL A 310 -15.02 3.75 -14.12
N THR A 311 -14.23 4.09 -13.10
CA THR A 311 -14.57 3.86 -11.70
C THR A 311 -14.44 5.17 -10.92
N LYS A 312 -15.42 5.45 -10.06
CA LYS A 312 -15.44 6.62 -9.18
C LYS A 312 -15.64 6.13 -7.75
N LEU A 313 -14.55 6.04 -6.98
CA LEU A 313 -14.55 5.50 -5.62
C LEU A 313 -14.10 6.56 -4.63
N ASN A 314 -15.05 7.32 -4.09
CA ASN A 314 -14.78 8.28 -3.02
C ASN A 314 -14.84 7.56 -1.67
N LEU A 315 -13.69 7.24 -1.08
CA LEU A 315 -13.60 6.42 0.13
C LEU A 315 -13.84 7.25 1.39
N SER A 316 -14.72 6.78 2.26
CA SER A 316 -14.87 7.29 3.62
C SER A 316 -13.74 6.76 4.51
N THR A 317 -13.06 7.63 5.21
CA THR A 317 -12.01 7.28 6.18
C THR A 317 -12.44 7.44 7.64
N LYS A 318 -13.72 7.77 7.87
CA LYS A 318 -14.27 8.05 9.22
C LYS A 318 -13.99 6.93 10.23
N LYS A 319 -14.02 5.68 9.79
CA LYS A 319 -13.76 4.52 10.64
C LYS A 319 -12.30 4.47 11.12
N LEU A 320 -11.34 4.78 10.23
CA LEU A 320 -9.92 4.89 10.58
C LEU A 320 -9.64 6.13 11.43
N GLU A 321 -10.24 7.27 11.08
CA GLU A 321 -10.12 8.52 11.84
C GLU A 321 -10.64 8.37 13.28
N ALA A 322 -11.69 7.57 13.51
CA ALA A 322 -12.20 7.26 14.84
C ALA A 322 -11.18 6.53 15.75
N LEU A 323 -10.17 5.85 15.18
CA LEU A 323 -9.05 5.29 15.92
C LEU A 323 -8.01 6.34 16.33
N GLY A 324 -8.15 7.58 15.84
CA GLY A 324 -7.26 8.71 16.10
C GLY A 324 -6.24 8.99 14.99
N TRP A 325 -6.27 8.24 13.87
CA TRP A 325 -5.41 8.50 12.73
C TRP A 325 -5.83 9.78 11.99
N LYS A 326 -4.85 10.54 11.51
CA LYS A 326 -5.03 11.68 10.61
C LYS A 326 -3.88 11.69 9.60
N PRO A 327 -4.14 12.00 8.31
CA PRO A 327 -3.08 12.19 7.34
C PRO A 327 -2.36 13.51 7.58
N PHE A 328 -1.10 13.57 7.19
CA PHE A 328 -0.25 14.76 7.30
C PHE A 328 -0.09 15.48 5.97
N PHE A 329 -0.17 14.76 4.84
CA PHE A 329 0.17 15.30 3.53
C PHE A 329 -1.09 15.49 2.67
N ASN A 330 -1.25 16.68 2.08
CA ASN A 330 -2.23 16.93 1.03
C ASN A 330 -1.70 16.49 -0.34
N LEU A 331 -2.55 16.52 -1.37
CA LEU A 331 -2.23 15.98 -2.69
C LEU A 331 -1.05 16.73 -3.36
N GLU A 332 -0.97 18.06 -3.21
CA GLU A 332 0.09 18.89 -3.77
C GLU A 332 1.44 18.54 -3.12
N GLU A 333 1.49 18.44 -1.81
CA GLU A 333 2.68 18.03 -1.05
C GLU A 333 3.16 16.61 -1.40
N MET A 334 2.22 15.67 -1.60
CA MET A 334 2.56 14.31 -2.04
C MET A 334 3.29 14.34 -3.40
N PHE A 335 2.80 15.13 -4.35
CA PHE A 335 3.42 15.24 -5.67
C PHE A 335 4.71 16.06 -5.64
N ASP A 336 4.80 17.11 -4.85
CA ASP A 336 6.05 17.87 -4.66
C ASP A 336 7.17 16.93 -4.19
N ARG A 337 6.90 16.11 -3.18
CA ARG A 337 7.87 15.13 -2.66
C ARG A 337 8.24 14.06 -3.69
N LEU A 338 7.27 13.52 -4.44
CA LEU A 338 7.54 12.55 -5.51
C LEU A 338 8.39 13.16 -6.64
N ILE A 339 8.07 14.38 -7.07
CA ILE A 339 8.78 15.11 -8.12
C ILE A 339 10.22 15.40 -7.69
N ASN A 340 10.42 15.90 -6.47
CA ASN A 340 11.75 16.18 -5.92
C ASN A 340 12.56 14.88 -5.75
N TYR A 341 11.93 13.79 -5.32
CA TYR A 341 12.56 12.48 -5.30
C TYR A 341 13.00 12.03 -6.71
N TYR A 342 12.12 12.13 -7.71
CA TYR A 342 12.47 11.76 -9.08
C TYR A 342 13.58 12.62 -9.69
N LYS A 343 13.64 13.91 -9.37
CA LYS A 343 14.73 14.80 -9.78
C LYS A 343 16.06 14.40 -9.14
N SER A 344 16.06 13.93 -7.91
CA SER A 344 17.29 13.57 -7.17
C SER A 344 17.89 12.22 -7.57
N ILE A 345 17.16 11.40 -8.30
CA ILE A 345 17.62 10.09 -8.82
C ILE A 345 17.75 10.07 -10.35
N GLN A 346 17.84 11.27 -10.95
CA GLN A 346 18.10 11.44 -12.37
C GLN A 346 19.51 11.03 -12.75
#